data_79664d9c66cc12ce25150062a30633df
#
_entry.id   79664d9c66cc12ce25150062a30633df
#
_cell.length_a   1.000
_cell.length_b   1.000
_cell.length_c   1.000
_cell.angle_alpha   90.00
_cell.angle_beta   90.00
_cell.angle_gamma   90.00
#
_symmetry.space_group_name_H-M   'P 1'
#
loop_
_entity.id
_entity.type
_entity.pdbx_description
1 polymer ?
#
loop_
_entity_poly.entity_id
_entity_poly.type
_entity_poly.pdbx_seq_one_letter_code
_entity_poly.pdbx_strand_id
1 'polypeptide(L)'
;MRCFIAISLPDERKAEISGIQERLKTAGADVSWTRPEGMHLTLKFLGDLEEKIISKIERSLDMAVDGITTFTLSVSGVGIFPDMRRPRVIWIGLNEDGSNLIKLHKGVGEELRKIGFPAEERRFTPHITLGRLRSNKNKDRLFELIEEEKTAELGSFKVSEVHLIKSELRPSGAIYTELYSVMLSSGSSG
;
A
#
# COMPACT_ATOMS: atom_id res chain seq x y z
N MET A 1 -14.54 7.94 -11.47
CA MET A 1 -14.34 7.27 -10.17
C MET A 1 -12.85 7.08 -9.90
N ARG A 2 -12.42 7.38 -8.71
CA ARG A 2 -10.99 7.29 -8.34
C ARG A 2 -10.62 5.85 -7.99
N CYS A 3 -9.60 5.30 -8.65
CA CYS A 3 -9.22 3.90 -8.50
C CYS A 3 -7.71 3.70 -8.32
N PHE A 4 -7.35 2.56 -7.75
CA PHE A 4 -5.97 2.11 -7.61
C PHE A 4 -5.89 0.58 -7.57
N ILE A 5 -4.71 0.06 -7.88
CA ILE A 5 -4.39 -1.36 -7.77
C ILE A 5 -3.63 -1.60 -6.47
N ALA A 6 -4.04 -2.58 -5.69
CA ALA A 6 -3.46 -2.83 -4.38
C ALA A 6 -3.49 -4.30 -3.95
N ILE A 7 -2.65 -4.58 -2.96
CA ILE A 7 -2.67 -5.80 -2.17
C ILE A 7 -3.25 -5.46 -0.80
N SER A 8 -4.24 -6.24 -0.36
CA SER A 8 -4.86 -6.08 0.96
C SER A 8 -4.07 -6.82 2.03
N LEU A 9 -4.13 -6.30 3.27
CA LEU A 9 -3.54 -6.94 4.43
C LEU A 9 -4.59 -7.70 5.23
N PRO A 10 -4.23 -8.82 5.89
CA PRO A 10 -5.12 -9.47 6.84
C PRO A 10 -5.36 -8.60 8.07
N ASP A 11 -6.52 -8.75 8.70
CA ASP A 11 -6.94 -7.95 9.86
C ASP A 11 -5.94 -8.03 11.02
N GLU A 12 -5.30 -9.17 11.22
CA GLU A 12 -4.26 -9.35 12.24
C GLU A 12 -3.06 -8.41 12.02
N ARG A 13 -2.61 -8.26 10.78
CA ARG A 13 -1.51 -7.33 10.45
C ARG A 13 -1.95 -5.87 10.59
N LYS A 14 -3.17 -5.56 10.19
CA LYS A 14 -3.75 -4.22 10.39
C LYS A 14 -3.83 -3.85 11.87
N ALA A 15 -4.20 -4.79 12.74
CA ALA A 15 -4.24 -4.57 14.19
C ALA A 15 -2.86 -4.28 14.79
N GLU A 16 -1.83 -5.00 14.36
CA GLU A 16 -0.44 -4.74 14.79
C GLU A 16 0.05 -3.37 14.33
N ILE A 17 -0.25 -3.01 13.08
CA ILE A 17 0.08 -1.68 12.53
C ILE A 17 -0.65 -0.58 13.31
N SER A 18 -1.92 -0.79 13.64
CA SER A 18 -2.68 0.14 14.49
C SER A 18 -2.06 0.33 15.86
N GLY A 19 -1.45 -0.71 16.43
CA GLY A 19 -0.68 -0.62 17.67
C GLY A 19 0.53 0.33 17.56
N ILE A 20 1.24 0.31 16.44
CA ILE A 20 2.32 1.28 16.17
C ILE A 20 1.74 2.69 16.06
N GLN A 21 0.64 2.87 15.32
CA GLN A 21 -0.02 4.18 15.21
C GLN A 21 -0.39 4.74 16.59
N GLU A 22 -0.92 3.92 17.49
CA GLU A 22 -1.30 4.36 18.86
C GLU A 22 -0.07 4.86 19.63
N ARG A 23 1.08 4.23 19.51
CA ARG A 23 2.32 4.74 20.11
C ARG A 23 2.77 6.06 19.50
N LEU A 24 2.72 6.19 18.19
CA LEU A 24 3.09 7.44 17.49
C LEU A 24 2.13 8.59 17.80
N LYS A 25 0.85 8.31 18.01
CA LYS A 25 -0.17 9.31 18.38
C LYS A 25 0.14 9.99 19.71
N THR A 26 0.88 9.36 20.60
CA THR A 26 1.26 9.95 21.88
C THR A 26 2.15 11.20 21.75
N ALA A 27 2.74 11.42 20.59
CA ALA A 27 3.47 12.66 20.28
C ALA A 27 2.58 13.90 20.25
N GLY A 28 1.27 13.72 20.02
CA GLY A 28 0.34 14.85 19.83
C GLY A 28 0.62 15.66 18.56
N ALA A 29 1.25 15.06 17.56
CA ALA A 29 1.52 15.70 16.27
C ALA A 29 0.24 15.84 15.45
N ASP A 30 0.25 16.80 14.54
CA ASP A 30 -0.88 17.06 13.64
C ASP A 30 -0.80 16.12 12.42
N VAL A 31 -1.38 14.94 12.55
CA VAL A 31 -1.34 13.87 11.56
C VAL A 31 -2.75 13.39 11.23
N SER A 32 -3.03 13.24 9.94
CA SER A 32 -4.19 12.50 9.46
C SER A 32 -3.82 11.01 9.42
N TRP A 33 -4.27 10.27 10.40
CA TRP A 33 -3.96 8.84 10.54
C TRP A 33 -4.80 7.98 9.61
N THR A 34 -4.15 7.01 8.97
CA THR A 34 -4.82 6.04 8.11
C THR A 34 -5.66 5.08 8.95
N ARG A 35 -6.92 4.91 8.58
CA ARG A 35 -7.80 3.92 9.22
C ARG A 35 -7.45 2.50 8.72
N PRO A 36 -7.78 1.44 9.47
CA PRO A 36 -7.50 0.06 9.03
C PRO A 36 -8.03 -0.26 7.63
N GLU A 37 -9.19 0.26 7.26
CA GLU A 37 -9.79 0.06 5.92
C GLU A 37 -8.94 0.66 4.80
N GLY A 38 -8.11 1.65 5.11
CA GLY A 38 -7.20 2.29 4.16
C GLY A 38 -5.79 1.70 4.13
N MET A 39 -5.53 0.66 4.91
CA MET A 39 -4.22 -0.01 4.95
C MET A 39 -4.07 -1.01 3.80
N HIS A 40 -3.53 -0.51 2.69
CA HIS A 40 -3.26 -1.30 1.49
C HIS A 40 -1.82 -1.07 1.03
N LEU A 41 -1.21 -2.10 0.43
CA LEU A 41 -0.02 -1.90 -0.39
C LEU A 41 -0.47 -1.47 -1.78
N THR A 42 -0.33 -0.19 -2.10
CA THR A 42 -0.66 0.32 -3.43
C THR A 42 0.41 -0.06 -4.43
N LEU A 43 0.01 -0.76 -5.48
CA LEU A 43 0.88 -1.10 -6.61
C LEU A 43 0.86 0.00 -7.68
N LYS A 44 -0.31 0.58 -7.94
CA LYS A 44 -0.45 1.67 -8.91
C LYS A 44 -1.71 2.49 -8.67
N PHE A 45 -1.56 3.81 -8.64
CA PHE A 45 -2.68 4.75 -8.69
C PHE A 45 -3.11 4.95 -10.13
N LEU A 46 -4.42 4.87 -10.39
CA LEU A 46 -5.01 5.02 -11.72
C LEU A 46 -5.68 6.40 -11.91
N GLY A 47 -5.93 7.10 -10.81
CA GLY A 47 -6.64 8.38 -10.84
C GLY A 47 -8.13 8.23 -11.10
N ASP A 48 -8.74 9.27 -11.67
CA ASP A 48 -10.16 9.27 -12.00
C ASP A 48 -10.43 8.55 -13.31
N LEU A 49 -11.30 7.55 -13.27
CA LEU A 49 -11.62 6.67 -14.37
C LEU A 49 -13.08 6.79 -14.80
N GLU A 50 -13.31 6.59 -16.09
CA GLU A 50 -14.64 6.31 -16.63
C GLU A 50 -14.94 4.82 -16.49
N GLU A 51 -16.19 4.48 -16.26
CA GLU A 51 -16.63 3.08 -16.06
C GLU A 51 -16.27 2.16 -17.23
N LYS A 52 -16.30 2.69 -18.44
CA LYS A 52 -15.98 1.94 -19.67
C LYS A 52 -14.58 1.36 -19.74
N ILE A 53 -13.62 1.87 -18.95
CA ILE A 53 -12.23 1.37 -18.95
C ILE A 53 -12.03 0.17 -18.01
N ILE A 54 -12.95 -0.06 -17.07
CA ILE A 54 -12.79 -1.06 -16.01
C ILE A 54 -12.53 -2.45 -16.59
N SER A 55 -13.30 -2.89 -17.56
CA SER A 55 -13.11 -4.21 -18.17
C SER A 55 -11.75 -4.40 -18.86
N LYS A 56 -11.14 -3.31 -19.34
CA LYS A 56 -9.78 -3.36 -19.88
C LYS A 56 -8.74 -3.48 -18.78
N ILE A 57 -8.95 -2.81 -17.65
CA ILE A 57 -8.07 -2.91 -16.47
C ILE A 57 -8.13 -4.33 -15.91
N GLU A 58 -9.31 -4.92 -15.78
CA GLU A 58 -9.50 -6.31 -15.34
C GLU A 58 -8.65 -7.28 -16.17
N ARG A 59 -8.77 -7.21 -17.51
CA ARG A 59 -7.96 -8.03 -18.41
C ARG A 59 -6.45 -7.77 -18.26
N SER A 60 -6.06 -6.52 -18.07
CA SER A 60 -4.66 -6.17 -17.83
C SER A 60 -4.13 -6.79 -16.53
N LEU A 61 -4.95 -6.84 -15.48
CA LEU A 61 -4.59 -7.49 -14.22
C LEU A 61 -4.48 -9.01 -14.39
N ASP A 62 -5.39 -9.65 -15.12
CA ASP A 62 -5.32 -11.08 -15.43
C ASP A 62 -3.98 -11.42 -16.13
N MET A 63 -3.58 -10.59 -17.08
CA MET A 63 -2.30 -10.75 -17.77
C MET A 63 -1.09 -10.48 -16.87
N ALA A 64 -1.19 -9.48 -16.00
CA ALA A 64 -0.10 -9.07 -15.12
C ALA A 64 0.26 -10.14 -14.08
N VAL A 65 -0.72 -10.90 -13.61
CA VAL A 65 -0.50 -11.96 -12.60
C VAL A 65 -0.09 -13.30 -13.20
N ASP A 66 -0.14 -13.43 -14.51
CA ASP A 66 0.24 -14.67 -15.18
C ASP A 66 1.69 -15.04 -14.87
N GLY A 67 1.91 -16.27 -14.39
CA GLY A 67 3.21 -16.74 -13.97
C GLY A 67 3.71 -16.22 -12.62
N ILE A 68 2.94 -15.40 -11.92
CA ILE A 68 3.28 -14.96 -10.56
C ILE A 68 2.62 -15.89 -9.56
N THR A 69 3.44 -16.54 -8.73
CA THR A 69 2.96 -17.41 -7.65
C THR A 69 2.70 -16.63 -6.37
N THR A 70 1.91 -17.19 -5.48
CA THR A 70 1.72 -16.64 -4.12
C THR A 70 3.07 -16.47 -3.43
N PHE A 71 3.20 -15.43 -2.62
CA PHE A 71 4.43 -15.10 -1.90
C PHE A 71 4.12 -14.49 -0.54
N THR A 72 5.15 -14.38 0.30
CA THR A 72 5.01 -13.85 1.66
C THR A 72 5.67 -12.49 1.76
N LEU A 73 4.98 -11.54 2.39
CA LEU A 73 5.51 -10.24 2.78
C LEU A 73 5.68 -10.17 4.29
N SER A 74 6.79 -9.62 4.75
CA SER A 74 7.01 -9.24 6.14
C SER A 74 6.78 -7.74 6.32
N VAL A 75 6.30 -7.36 7.50
CA VAL A 75 5.97 -5.96 7.84
C VAL A 75 7.02 -5.46 8.82
N SER A 76 7.81 -4.47 8.45
CA SER A 76 8.88 -3.95 9.32
C SER A 76 9.37 -2.57 8.93
N GLY A 77 9.84 -1.83 9.93
CA GLY A 77 10.55 -0.57 9.76
C GLY A 77 9.67 0.62 9.46
N VAL A 78 9.53 1.52 10.44
CA VAL A 78 8.79 2.78 10.27
C VAL A 78 9.72 3.87 9.73
N GLY A 79 9.21 4.69 8.83
CA GLY A 79 9.97 5.78 8.24
C GLY A 79 9.10 6.93 7.77
N ILE A 80 9.73 7.92 7.15
CA ILE A 80 9.10 9.13 6.65
C ILE A 80 9.51 9.39 5.20
N PHE A 81 8.55 9.84 4.38
CA PHE A 81 8.78 10.37 3.04
C PHE A 81 8.49 11.88 2.99
N PRO A 82 9.17 12.65 2.16
CA PRO A 82 10.39 12.31 1.43
C PRO A 82 11.61 12.22 2.36
N ASP A 83 11.64 13.01 3.45
CA ASP A 83 12.70 13.01 4.46
C ASP A 83 12.26 13.76 5.73
N MET A 84 13.14 13.82 6.74
CA MET A 84 12.88 14.49 8.02
C MET A 84 12.85 16.02 7.94
N ARG A 85 13.34 16.61 6.85
CA ARG A 85 13.34 18.08 6.66
C ARG A 85 11.98 18.58 6.16
N ARG A 86 11.34 17.77 5.29
CA ARG A 86 10.03 18.06 4.71
C ARG A 86 9.12 16.83 4.85
N PRO A 87 8.83 16.42 6.08
CA PRO A 87 8.06 15.20 6.32
C PRO A 87 6.62 15.37 5.82
N ARG A 88 6.14 14.37 5.09
CA ARG A 88 4.75 14.36 4.59
C ARG A 88 4.02 13.09 4.95
N VAL A 89 4.67 11.93 4.79
CA VAL A 89 4.03 10.63 4.92
C VAL A 89 4.82 9.76 5.89
N ILE A 90 4.13 9.27 6.91
CA ILE A 90 4.65 8.24 7.82
C ILE A 90 4.24 6.89 7.23
N TRP A 91 5.17 5.96 7.14
CA TRP A 91 4.94 4.66 6.53
C TRP A 91 5.59 3.52 7.34
N ILE A 92 5.12 2.30 7.10
CA ILE A 92 5.80 1.07 7.53
C ILE A 92 6.13 0.24 6.30
N GLY A 93 7.33 -0.35 6.28
CA GLY A 93 7.85 -1.09 5.14
C GLY A 93 7.26 -2.49 5.00
N LEU A 94 7.23 -2.96 3.76
CA LEU A 94 6.90 -4.33 3.40
C LEU A 94 8.08 -4.94 2.64
N ASN A 95 8.48 -6.15 3.01
CA ASN A 95 9.65 -6.81 2.47
C ASN A 95 9.34 -8.24 2.03
N GLU A 96 9.96 -8.67 0.96
CA GLU A 96 9.88 -10.03 0.44
C GLU A 96 11.28 -10.64 0.38
N ASP A 97 11.41 -11.90 0.80
CA ASP A 97 12.57 -12.73 0.51
C ASP A 97 12.38 -13.34 -0.88
N GLY A 98 12.63 -12.56 -1.91
CA GLY A 98 12.40 -12.99 -3.28
C GLY A 98 12.11 -11.82 -4.20
N SER A 99 11.53 -12.12 -5.35
CA SER A 99 11.32 -11.12 -6.42
C SER A 99 9.89 -11.06 -6.96
N ASN A 100 8.94 -11.77 -6.35
CA ASN A 100 7.56 -11.83 -6.88
C ASN A 100 6.85 -10.48 -6.80
N LEU A 101 7.04 -9.74 -5.70
CA LEU A 101 6.43 -8.41 -5.57
C LEU A 101 6.94 -7.43 -6.64
N ILE A 102 8.24 -7.42 -6.89
CA ILE A 102 8.84 -6.57 -7.92
C ILE A 102 8.36 -6.99 -9.32
N LYS A 103 8.30 -8.28 -9.59
CA LYS A 103 7.77 -8.82 -10.86
C LYS A 103 6.30 -8.45 -11.04
N LEU A 104 5.50 -8.58 -9.99
CA LEU A 104 4.08 -8.23 -10.01
C LEU A 104 3.89 -6.73 -10.28
N HIS A 105 4.60 -5.88 -9.54
CA HIS A 105 4.55 -4.43 -9.73
C HIS A 105 4.93 -4.03 -11.16
N LYS A 106 6.01 -4.62 -11.69
CA LYS A 106 6.46 -4.39 -13.06
C LYS A 106 5.41 -4.86 -14.07
N GLY A 107 4.86 -6.06 -13.90
CA GLY A 107 3.84 -6.62 -14.78
C GLY A 107 2.58 -5.78 -14.81
N VAL A 108 2.10 -5.33 -13.66
CA VAL A 108 0.94 -4.41 -13.56
C VAL A 108 1.22 -3.12 -14.33
N GLY A 109 2.39 -2.52 -14.14
CA GLY A 109 2.79 -1.31 -14.85
C GLY A 109 2.86 -1.49 -16.37
N GLU A 110 3.45 -2.59 -16.83
CA GLU A 110 3.60 -2.90 -18.27
C GLU A 110 2.23 -3.14 -18.93
N GLU A 111 1.36 -3.95 -18.32
CA GLU A 111 0.05 -4.25 -18.88
C GLU A 111 -0.87 -3.02 -18.91
N LEU A 112 -0.86 -2.21 -17.85
CA LEU A 112 -1.63 -0.97 -17.82
C LEU A 112 -1.11 0.08 -18.80
N ARG A 113 0.21 0.10 -19.06
CA ARG A 113 0.77 0.99 -20.07
C ARG A 113 0.20 0.72 -21.47
N LYS A 114 -0.06 -0.54 -21.82
CA LYS A 114 -0.63 -0.92 -23.11
C LYS A 114 -2.03 -0.33 -23.33
N ILE A 115 -2.75 -0.01 -22.27
CA ILE A 115 -4.08 0.59 -22.33
C ILE A 115 -4.11 2.09 -21.98
N GLY A 116 -2.95 2.72 -21.92
CA GLY A 116 -2.81 4.18 -21.85
C GLY A 116 -2.44 4.75 -20.46
N PHE A 117 -2.16 3.93 -19.47
CA PHE A 117 -1.67 4.43 -18.19
C PHE A 117 -0.16 4.67 -18.25
N PRO A 118 0.33 5.85 -17.85
CA PRO A 118 1.76 6.14 -17.95
C PRO A 118 2.58 5.29 -17.00
N ALA A 119 3.85 5.05 -17.36
CA ALA A 119 4.81 4.44 -16.45
C ALA A 119 5.08 5.37 -15.26
N GLU A 120 5.36 4.79 -14.09
CA GLU A 120 5.77 5.56 -12.92
C GLU A 120 7.26 5.88 -12.99
N GLU A 121 7.60 7.15 -12.78
CA GLU A 121 8.98 7.63 -12.80
C GLU A 121 9.71 7.35 -11.48
N ARG A 122 8.97 7.20 -10.37
CA ARG A 122 9.53 6.98 -9.04
C ARG A 122 9.84 5.50 -8.82
N ARG A 123 10.94 5.25 -8.10
CA ARG A 123 11.28 3.92 -7.63
C ARG A 123 10.15 3.38 -6.74
N PHE A 124 9.77 2.12 -6.97
CA PHE A 124 8.80 1.42 -6.14
C PHE A 124 9.40 1.08 -4.77
N THR A 125 8.82 1.63 -3.73
CA THR A 125 9.18 1.36 -2.34
C THR A 125 7.95 0.79 -1.62
N PRO A 126 7.87 -0.54 -1.42
CA PRO A 126 6.69 -1.17 -0.83
C PRO A 126 6.46 -0.68 0.60
N HIS A 127 5.29 -0.13 0.86
CA HIS A 127 4.95 0.41 2.18
C HIS A 127 3.45 0.50 2.40
N ILE A 128 3.07 0.57 3.67
CA ILE A 128 1.73 0.97 4.11
C ILE A 128 1.83 2.37 4.69
N THR A 129 1.01 3.28 4.22
CA THR A 129 0.89 4.63 4.80
C THR A 129 0.23 4.53 6.17
N LEU A 130 0.90 5.04 7.20
CA LEU A 130 0.37 5.13 8.56
C LEU A 130 -0.38 6.45 8.79
N GLY A 131 0.07 7.51 8.15
CA GLY A 131 -0.53 8.84 8.29
C GLY A 131 0.17 9.89 7.47
N ARG A 132 -0.46 11.07 7.38
CA ARG A 132 0.05 12.23 6.66
C ARG A 132 0.12 13.43 7.58
N LEU A 133 1.31 14.06 7.67
CA LEU A 133 1.48 15.28 8.45
C LEU A 133 0.74 16.43 7.79
N ARG A 134 0.00 17.20 8.60
CA ARG A 134 -0.73 18.40 8.18
C ARG A 134 0.02 19.68 8.54
N SER A 135 0.85 19.63 9.59
CA SER A 135 1.67 20.74 10.05
C SER A 135 2.92 20.24 10.78
N ASN A 136 3.74 21.18 11.25
CA ASN A 136 4.95 20.88 12.02
C ASN A 136 4.72 20.75 13.52
N LYS A 137 3.47 20.76 13.98
CA LYS A 137 3.15 20.67 15.42
C LYS A 137 3.68 19.36 16.01
N ASN A 138 4.48 19.49 17.07
CA ASN A 138 5.09 18.37 17.80
C ASN A 138 5.86 17.37 16.92
N LYS A 139 6.36 17.80 15.76
CA LYS A 139 7.08 16.91 14.84
C LYS A 139 8.33 16.31 15.46
N ASP A 140 9.05 17.04 16.30
CA ASP A 140 10.30 16.55 16.91
C ASP A 140 10.02 15.37 17.84
N ARG A 141 8.97 15.44 18.64
CA ARG A 141 8.53 14.31 19.47
C ARG A 141 8.05 13.14 18.62
N LEU A 142 7.35 13.40 17.55
CA LEU A 142 6.94 12.37 16.58
C LEU A 142 8.18 11.67 16.00
N PHE A 143 9.22 12.41 15.63
CA PHE A 143 10.44 11.86 15.06
C PHE A 143 11.21 10.99 16.04
N GLU A 144 11.26 11.36 17.32
CA GLU A 144 11.83 10.51 18.37
C GLU A 144 11.12 9.16 18.43
N LEU A 145 9.78 9.16 18.41
CA LEU A 145 8.99 7.94 18.44
C LEU A 145 9.14 7.11 17.16
N ILE A 146 9.23 7.74 15.99
CA ILE A 146 9.50 7.07 14.73
C ILE A 146 10.89 6.41 14.77
N GLU A 147 11.88 7.05 15.32
CA GLU A 147 13.23 6.47 15.45
C GLU A 147 13.23 5.24 16.37
N GLU A 148 12.42 5.24 17.43
CA GLU A 148 12.20 4.06 18.28
C GLU A 148 11.57 2.89 17.52
N GLU A 149 10.69 3.17 16.56
CA GLU A 149 10.00 2.16 15.74
C GLU A 149 10.72 1.82 14.42
N LYS A 150 11.87 2.43 14.16
CA LYS A 150 12.62 2.26 12.91
C LYS A 150 12.98 0.81 12.60
N THR A 151 13.21 0.01 13.63
CA THR A 151 13.54 -1.42 13.51
C THR A 151 12.40 -2.34 13.96
N ALA A 152 11.20 -1.79 14.15
CA ALA A 152 10.04 -2.59 14.54
C ALA A 152 9.78 -3.70 13.52
N GLU A 153 9.63 -4.92 14.01
CA GLU A 153 9.27 -6.09 13.21
C GLU A 153 7.89 -6.57 13.64
N LEU A 154 6.97 -6.61 12.68
CA LEU A 154 5.67 -7.23 12.85
C LEU A 154 5.68 -8.60 12.17
N GLY A 155 4.55 -9.30 12.17
CA GLY A 155 4.46 -10.57 11.50
C GLY A 155 4.49 -10.46 9.96
N SER A 156 4.33 -11.59 9.31
CA SER A 156 4.24 -11.71 7.87
C SER A 156 2.85 -12.15 7.43
N PHE A 157 2.58 -12.08 6.14
CA PHE A 157 1.33 -12.56 5.55
C PHE A 157 1.55 -13.05 4.13
N LYS A 158 0.71 -13.98 3.71
CA LYS A 158 0.72 -14.51 2.35
C LYS A 158 -0.08 -13.61 1.42
N VAL A 159 0.51 -13.26 0.29
CA VAL A 159 -0.15 -12.55 -0.80
C VAL A 159 -0.66 -13.57 -1.80
N SER A 160 -1.97 -13.60 -2.02
CA SER A 160 -2.64 -14.50 -2.95
C SER A 160 -3.55 -13.80 -3.96
N GLU A 161 -3.80 -12.52 -3.79
CA GLU A 161 -4.73 -11.74 -4.61
C GLU A 161 -4.22 -10.33 -4.87
N VAL A 162 -4.63 -9.77 -6.01
CA VAL A 162 -4.46 -8.36 -6.37
C VAL A 162 -5.84 -7.78 -6.62
N HIS A 163 -6.06 -6.56 -6.16
CA HIS A 163 -7.38 -5.91 -6.17
C HIS A 163 -7.38 -4.62 -6.96
N LEU A 164 -8.45 -4.39 -7.71
CA LEU A 164 -8.84 -3.08 -8.23
C LEU A 164 -9.81 -2.46 -7.23
N ILE A 165 -9.44 -1.34 -6.65
CA ILE A 165 -10.20 -0.69 -5.58
C ILE A 165 -10.64 0.71 -6.03
N LYS A 166 -11.92 1.02 -5.81
CA LYS A 166 -12.49 2.35 -5.93
C LYS A 166 -12.42 3.07 -4.59
N SER A 167 -12.00 4.31 -4.60
CA SER A 167 -11.97 5.18 -3.43
C SER A 167 -12.95 6.34 -3.60
N GLU A 168 -13.83 6.53 -2.62
CA GLU A 168 -14.75 7.66 -2.54
C GLU A 168 -14.43 8.49 -1.31
N LEU A 169 -14.07 9.75 -1.50
CA LEU A 169 -13.84 10.67 -0.39
C LEU A 169 -15.19 11.18 0.13
N ARG A 170 -15.43 11.00 1.43
CA ARG A 170 -16.59 11.51 2.14
C ARG A 170 -16.15 12.32 3.35
N PRO A 171 -17.00 13.22 3.90
CA PRO A 171 -16.66 13.98 5.11
C PRO A 171 -16.25 13.09 6.29
N SER A 172 -16.81 11.87 6.38
CA SER A 172 -16.49 10.87 7.41
C SER A 172 -15.21 10.07 7.15
N GLY A 173 -14.53 10.30 6.02
CA GLY A 173 -13.34 9.56 5.56
C GLY A 173 -13.56 8.86 4.24
N ALA A 174 -12.50 8.26 3.71
CA ALA A 174 -12.57 7.52 2.47
C ALA A 174 -13.33 6.19 2.63
N ILE A 175 -14.15 5.86 1.63
CA ILE A 175 -14.81 4.55 1.52
C ILE A 175 -14.15 3.82 0.36
N TYR A 176 -13.77 2.57 0.60
CA TYR A 176 -13.12 1.70 -0.37
C TYR A 176 -14.08 0.60 -0.82
N THR A 177 -14.16 0.40 -2.12
CA THR A 177 -14.99 -0.65 -2.72
C THR A 177 -14.14 -1.47 -3.68
N GLU A 178 -14.09 -2.77 -3.47
CA GLU A 178 -13.45 -3.67 -4.40
C GLU A 178 -14.30 -3.79 -5.66
N LEU A 179 -13.69 -3.49 -6.80
CA LEU A 179 -14.35 -3.63 -8.11
C LEU A 179 -14.00 -4.95 -8.79
N TYR A 180 -12.80 -5.44 -8.55
CA TYR A 180 -12.26 -6.67 -9.14
C TYR A 180 -11.13 -7.24 -8.28
N SER A 181 -11.00 -8.55 -8.27
CA SER A 181 -9.85 -9.23 -7.70
C SER A 181 -9.39 -10.35 -8.63
N VAL A 182 -8.08 -10.59 -8.64
CA VAL A 182 -7.47 -11.67 -9.38
C VAL A 182 -6.52 -12.46 -8.50
N MET A 183 -6.61 -13.79 -8.58
CA MET A 183 -5.78 -14.72 -7.81
C MET A 183 -4.41 -14.89 -8.44
N LEU A 184 -3.38 -14.94 -7.61
CA LEU A 184 -2.06 -15.45 -8.01
C LEU A 184 -2.11 -16.98 -8.11
N SER A 185 -1.19 -17.56 -8.91
CA SER A 185 -1.08 -19.01 -9.01
C SER A 185 -0.65 -19.60 -7.66
N SER A 186 -1.28 -20.69 -7.23
CA SER A 186 -0.80 -21.43 -6.07
C SER A 186 0.58 -22.01 -6.41
N GLY A 187 1.58 -21.75 -5.53
CA GLY A 187 2.90 -22.37 -5.69
C GLY A 187 2.76 -23.88 -5.71
N SER A 188 3.46 -24.56 -6.64
CA SER A 188 3.56 -26.01 -6.58
C SER A 188 4.18 -26.41 -5.26
N SER A 189 3.42 -27.09 -4.40
CA SER A 189 3.95 -27.82 -3.26
C SER A 189 4.79 -28.96 -3.83
N GLY A 190 6.07 -28.69 -3.97
CA GLY A 190 7.07 -29.73 -4.29
C GLY A 190 7.57 -30.37 -3.04
#